data_217bc4866906547c50ae481b25b3a2d9
#
_entry.id   217bc4866906547c50ae481b25b3a2d9
#
_cell.length_a   1.000
_cell.length_b   1.000
_cell.length_c   1.000
_cell.angle_alpha   90.00
_cell.angle_beta   90.00
_cell.angle_gamma   90.00
#
_symmetry.space_group_name_H-M   'P 1'
#
loop_
_entity.id
_entity.type
_entity.pdbx_description
1 polymer ?
#
loop_
_entity_poly.entity_id
_entity_poly.type
_entity_poly.pdbx_seq_one_letter_code
_entity_poly.pdbx_strand_id
1 'polypeptide(L)'
;MRSDMIKKGFDRAPHRSLLRAAGVKEEDFNKPFIAVVNSYIDIIPGHVHLQEFGKIVKEAIREAGGVPFEMNTIGVDDGIAMGHIGMRYSLPSREIIADSVETVISAHWFDGMVCIPNCDKITPGMMMAAMRLNIPTIFVSGGPMKAGVTSDGKKISLSSVFEGVGAYQAGKIDEKGLQELEQYGCPTCGSCSGMFTANSMNCLAEALGLALPGNGTILAIDPARKEFVRRSAQQLMYLIEHDIKPRDIVTEKAIDNAFALDMALGGSTNTVLHTLAIANEAGIHYPLECINEVAARVPHLAKLAPASDMHIEDLHEAGGVSAVLHELSKKEGTLHLDALTVSGKTLGENIAGCEVKNYEVIRPIDRPYSETGGLAVLFGNLAPDGAIIKTGGIQGGITRHEGPAIVFDSQEEALEGIAAGKVQPGHVVIIRYEGPKGGPGMPEMLAPTSQIVGMGLGTKVALITDGRFSGASRGLSIGHVSPEAAEGGPIAFVENGDHIVIDIVKRTIDVHVPEEEWEKRKMNWKGFEPKVKTGYLARYSKLVTSASTGGIMKI
;
A
#
# COMPACT_ATOMS: atom_id res chain seq x y z
N MET A 1 -5.87 -13.79 31.27
CA MET A 1 -4.88 -13.59 30.18
C MET A 1 -4.95 -14.79 29.23
N ARG A 2 -4.86 -14.57 27.90
CA ARG A 2 -4.78 -15.67 26.92
C ARG A 2 -3.60 -16.61 27.23
N SER A 3 -2.45 -16.04 27.55
CA SER A 3 -1.22 -16.75 27.86
C SER A 3 -1.30 -17.66 29.10
N ASP A 4 -2.36 -17.58 29.90
CA ASP A 4 -2.59 -18.52 31.00
C ASP A 4 -2.72 -19.96 30.50
N MET A 5 -3.15 -20.15 29.24
CA MET A 5 -3.21 -21.46 28.57
C MET A 5 -1.85 -22.20 28.57
N ILE A 6 -0.74 -21.49 28.53
CA ILE A 6 0.61 -22.06 28.52
C ILE A 6 1.38 -21.83 29.83
N LYS A 7 0.82 -21.07 30.79
CA LYS A 7 1.50 -20.70 32.04
C LYS A 7 0.92 -21.37 33.27
N LYS A 8 -0.41 -21.52 33.35
CA LYS A 8 -1.11 -21.91 34.58
C LYS A 8 -1.51 -23.38 34.61
N GLY A 9 -1.54 -23.93 35.80
CA GLY A 9 -1.87 -25.35 36.06
C GLY A 9 -0.64 -26.23 36.21
N PHE A 10 -0.82 -27.36 36.89
CA PHE A 10 0.28 -28.33 37.11
C PHE A 10 0.71 -29.01 35.82
N ASP A 11 -0.23 -29.25 34.91
CA ASP A 11 -0.04 -29.86 33.60
C ASP A 11 0.77 -28.98 32.64
N ARG A 12 0.94 -27.67 32.97
CA ARG A 12 1.80 -26.72 32.23
C ARG A 12 3.24 -26.65 32.78
N ALA A 13 3.63 -27.51 33.69
CA ALA A 13 5.01 -27.58 34.18
C ALA A 13 6.05 -27.76 33.04
N PRO A 14 5.85 -28.64 32.03
CA PRO A 14 6.77 -28.74 30.90
C PRO A 14 6.88 -27.44 30.10
N HIS A 15 5.76 -26.72 29.86
CA HIS A 15 5.73 -25.44 29.17
C HIS A 15 6.55 -24.39 29.92
N ARG A 16 6.34 -24.26 31.24
CA ARG A 16 7.11 -23.33 32.08
C ARG A 16 8.60 -23.68 32.10
N SER A 17 8.95 -24.95 32.03
CA SER A 17 10.35 -25.37 31.93
C SER A 17 11.02 -24.85 30.66
N LEU A 18 10.34 -24.94 29.51
CA LEU A 18 10.81 -24.40 28.23
C LEU A 18 10.86 -22.86 28.26
N LEU A 19 9.85 -22.21 28.82
CA LEU A 19 9.81 -20.76 28.97
C LEU A 19 10.96 -20.24 29.86
N ARG A 20 11.31 -20.96 30.96
CA ARG A 20 12.48 -20.65 31.77
C ARG A 20 13.79 -20.78 30.99
N ALA A 21 13.92 -21.79 30.15
CA ALA A 21 15.08 -21.94 29.26
C ALA A 21 15.19 -20.79 28.25
N ALA A 22 14.06 -20.19 27.87
CA ALA A 22 13.97 -18.98 27.05
C ALA A 22 14.18 -17.67 27.86
N GLY A 23 14.48 -17.74 29.15
CA GLY A 23 14.79 -16.58 30.01
C GLY A 23 13.62 -15.98 30.79
N VAL A 24 12.45 -16.62 30.80
CA VAL A 24 11.29 -16.18 31.60
C VAL A 24 11.57 -16.45 33.09
N LYS A 25 11.43 -15.44 33.92
CA LYS A 25 11.63 -15.50 35.36
C LYS A 25 10.35 -15.84 36.11
N GLU A 26 10.46 -16.18 37.40
CA GLU A 26 9.30 -16.55 38.23
C GLU A 26 8.24 -15.46 38.28
N GLU A 27 8.65 -14.23 38.48
CA GLU A 27 7.78 -13.07 38.53
C GLU A 27 7.06 -12.75 37.21
N ASP A 28 7.55 -13.29 36.09
CA ASP A 28 7.00 -13.02 34.75
C ASP A 28 5.76 -13.88 34.45
N PHE A 29 5.58 -15.01 35.13
CA PHE A 29 4.44 -15.91 34.89
C PHE A 29 3.07 -15.29 35.26
N ASN A 30 3.06 -14.21 36.01
CA ASN A 30 1.85 -13.47 36.35
C ASN A 30 1.61 -12.21 35.48
N LYS A 31 2.47 -11.97 34.50
CA LYS A 31 2.40 -10.83 33.60
C LYS A 31 1.87 -11.24 32.20
N PRO A 32 1.31 -10.32 31.42
CA PRO A 32 0.92 -10.61 30.03
C PRO A 32 2.15 -10.87 29.17
N PHE A 33 2.03 -11.85 28.27
CA PHE A 33 3.03 -12.19 27.25
C PHE A 33 2.74 -11.42 25.98
N ILE A 34 3.71 -10.63 25.52
CA ILE A 34 3.57 -9.71 24.40
C ILE A 34 4.44 -10.15 23.24
N ALA A 35 3.85 -10.33 22.09
CA ALA A 35 4.61 -10.54 20.86
C ALA A 35 5.13 -9.20 20.31
N VAL A 36 6.41 -9.16 19.97
CA VAL A 36 7.03 -8.08 19.19
C VAL A 36 7.24 -8.63 17.79
N VAL A 37 6.33 -8.31 16.90
CA VAL A 37 6.34 -8.77 15.50
C VAL A 37 7.16 -7.79 14.69
N ASN A 38 8.43 -8.08 14.53
CA ASN A 38 9.39 -7.25 13.79
C ASN A 38 9.51 -7.70 12.34
N SER A 39 9.92 -6.81 11.47
CA SER A 39 10.23 -7.10 10.06
C SER A 39 11.65 -6.66 9.68
N TYR A 40 12.56 -6.66 10.64
CA TYR A 40 13.97 -6.39 10.38
C TYR A 40 14.53 -7.32 9.30
N ILE A 41 15.22 -6.73 8.34
CA ILE A 41 15.97 -7.42 7.30
C ILE A 41 17.02 -6.46 6.71
N ASP A 42 18.26 -6.94 6.52
CA ASP A 42 19.40 -6.12 6.12
C ASP A 42 19.28 -5.53 4.71
N ILE A 43 18.67 -6.26 3.78
CA ILE A 43 18.62 -5.85 2.37
C ILE A 43 17.62 -4.73 2.08
N ILE A 44 16.71 -4.43 3.01
CA ILE A 44 15.64 -3.44 2.80
C ILE A 44 15.99 -2.14 3.52
N PRO A 45 16.24 -1.02 2.82
CA PRO A 45 16.57 0.26 3.45
C PRO A 45 15.57 0.73 4.49
N GLY A 46 14.29 0.43 4.27
CA GLY A 46 13.20 0.72 5.21
C GLY A 46 13.23 -0.10 6.51
N HIS A 47 14.05 -1.16 6.59
CA HIS A 47 14.00 -2.16 7.65
C HIS A 47 15.33 -2.39 8.39
N VAL A 48 16.47 -1.93 7.86
CA VAL A 48 17.80 -2.16 8.46
C VAL A 48 17.92 -1.65 9.90
N HIS A 49 17.15 -0.62 10.29
CA HIS A 49 17.17 -0.02 11.62
C HIS A 49 16.14 -0.65 12.59
N LEU A 50 15.25 -1.52 12.11
CA LEU A 50 14.15 -2.05 12.94
C LEU A 50 14.63 -3.00 14.04
N GLN A 51 15.84 -3.54 13.96
CA GLN A 51 16.43 -4.29 15.06
C GLN A 51 16.60 -3.41 16.33
N GLU A 52 16.99 -2.15 16.16
CA GLU A 52 17.06 -1.19 17.26
C GLU A 52 15.67 -0.91 17.81
N PHE A 53 14.66 -0.75 16.97
CA PHE A 53 13.28 -0.52 17.39
C PHE A 53 12.72 -1.72 18.18
N GLY A 54 13.03 -2.95 17.76
CA GLY A 54 12.67 -4.15 18.52
C GLY A 54 13.22 -4.14 19.94
N LYS A 55 14.46 -3.65 20.15
CA LYS A 55 15.05 -3.49 21.49
C LYS A 55 14.29 -2.45 22.33
N ILE A 56 14.02 -1.26 21.76
CA ILE A 56 13.27 -0.17 22.42
C ILE A 56 11.87 -0.66 22.82
N VAL A 57 11.17 -1.36 21.92
CA VAL A 57 9.84 -1.91 22.19
C VAL A 57 9.88 -2.92 23.35
N LYS A 58 10.85 -3.83 23.36
CA LYS A 58 11.00 -4.82 24.44
C LYS A 58 11.28 -4.16 25.80
N GLU A 59 12.13 -3.15 25.82
CA GLU A 59 12.41 -2.37 27.04
C GLU A 59 11.14 -1.67 27.53
N ALA A 60 10.44 -0.96 26.66
CA ALA A 60 9.22 -0.24 27.00
C ALA A 60 8.10 -1.16 27.52
N ILE A 61 7.94 -2.36 26.91
CA ILE A 61 6.98 -3.37 27.38
C ILE A 61 7.36 -3.88 28.78
N ARG A 62 8.64 -4.14 29.06
CA ARG A 62 9.09 -4.57 30.39
C ARG A 62 8.84 -3.50 31.45
N GLU A 63 9.16 -2.24 31.15
CA GLU A 63 8.89 -1.09 32.04
C GLU A 63 7.39 -0.95 32.35
N ALA A 64 6.54 -1.23 31.35
CA ALA A 64 5.08 -1.18 31.49
C ALA A 64 4.47 -2.46 32.10
N GLY A 65 5.29 -3.44 32.53
CA GLY A 65 4.83 -4.63 33.26
C GLY A 65 4.49 -5.83 32.40
N GLY A 66 4.81 -5.85 31.11
CA GLY A 66 4.65 -6.99 30.20
C GLY A 66 5.93 -7.82 30.05
N VAL A 67 5.80 -8.99 29.41
CA VAL A 67 6.93 -9.85 29.05
C VAL A 67 7.01 -9.96 27.53
N PRO A 68 7.99 -9.28 26.89
CA PRO A 68 8.11 -9.26 25.44
C PRO A 68 8.85 -10.47 24.89
N PHE A 69 8.38 -10.97 23.74
CA PHE A 69 9.04 -11.98 22.93
C PHE A 69 9.06 -11.50 21.49
N GLU A 70 10.24 -11.38 20.90
CA GLU A 70 10.42 -10.91 19.55
C GLU A 70 10.43 -12.05 18.55
N MET A 71 9.72 -11.88 17.46
CA MET A 71 9.81 -12.70 16.25
C MET A 71 9.99 -11.80 15.04
N ASN A 72 10.67 -12.31 14.01
CA ASN A 72 10.74 -11.64 12.72
C ASN A 72 9.86 -12.35 11.69
N THR A 73 9.19 -11.55 10.86
CA THR A 73 8.60 -12.03 9.61
C THR A 73 9.53 -11.75 8.44
N ILE A 74 9.19 -12.32 7.27
CA ILE A 74 9.90 -12.02 6.02
C ILE A 74 9.57 -10.61 5.52
N GLY A 75 10.37 -10.13 4.56
CA GLY A 75 10.09 -8.92 3.80
C GLY A 75 10.64 -9.02 2.37
N VAL A 76 9.97 -8.36 1.43
CA VAL A 76 10.43 -8.17 0.06
C VAL A 76 10.49 -6.67 -0.18
N ASP A 77 11.62 -6.17 -0.72
CA ASP A 77 11.74 -4.78 -1.15
C ASP A 77 11.23 -4.64 -2.57
N ASP A 78 10.17 -3.85 -2.74
CA ASP A 78 9.56 -3.62 -4.05
C ASP A 78 10.50 -2.89 -5.00
N GLY A 79 11.30 -1.95 -4.50
CA GLY A 79 12.26 -1.18 -5.29
C GLY A 79 13.36 -2.06 -5.88
N ILE A 80 13.94 -2.94 -5.06
CA ILE A 80 14.98 -3.88 -5.49
C ILE A 80 14.40 -4.98 -6.38
N ALA A 81 13.16 -5.40 -6.14
CA ALA A 81 12.48 -6.43 -6.93
C ALA A 81 11.91 -5.92 -8.27
N MET A 82 11.83 -4.60 -8.46
CA MET A 82 11.19 -3.98 -9.63
C MET A 82 11.97 -4.23 -10.93
N GLY A 83 11.23 -4.48 -12.01
CA GLY A 83 11.82 -4.65 -13.35
C GLY A 83 12.38 -6.04 -13.65
N HIS A 84 12.22 -7.01 -12.76
CA HIS A 84 12.62 -8.41 -12.98
C HIS A 84 11.67 -9.40 -12.30
N ILE A 85 11.90 -10.70 -12.47
CA ILE A 85 11.05 -11.79 -11.98
C ILE A 85 10.77 -11.73 -10.46
N GLY A 86 11.67 -11.12 -9.68
CA GLY A 86 11.54 -10.93 -8.23
C GLY A 86 10.27 -10.17 -7.84
N MET A 87 9.78 -9.27 -8.69
CA MET A 87 8.58 -8.48 -8.42
C MET A 87 7.31 -9.33 -8.26
N ARG A 88 7.27 -10.53 -8.86
CA ARG A 88 6.18 -11.49 -8.70
C ARG A 88 6.05 -12.03 -7.27
N TYR A 89 7.09 -11.91 -6.45
CA TYR A 89 7.06 -12.34 -5.05
C TYR A 89 6.60 -11.25 -4.08
N SER A 90 6.55 -10.00 -4.51
CA SER A 90 6.18 -8.86 -3.67
C SER A 90 4.77 -9.01 -3.09
N LEU A 91 3.72 -8.97 -3.90
CA LEU A 91 2.34 -9.10 -3.39
C LEU A 91 2.08 -10.44 -2.66
N PRO A 92 2.54 -11.59 -3.18
CA PRO A 92 2.38 -12.87 -2.48
C PRO A 92 3.05 -12.93 -1.12
N SER A 93 4.11 -12.15 -0.86
CA SER A 93 4.75 -12.07 0.46
C SER A 93 3.81 -11.53 1.53
N ARG A 94 2.83 -10.69 1.18
CA ARG A 94 1.79 -10.18 2.09
C ARG A 94 1.04 -11.33 2.79
N GLU A 95 0.68 -12.36 2.01
CA GLU A 95 -0.04 -13.53 2.53
C GLU A 95 0.85 -14.36 3.47
N ILE A 96 2.12 -14.60 3.08
CA ILE A 96 3.06 -15.33 3.94
C ILE A 96 3.29 -14.59 5.25
N ILE A 97 3.38 -13.27 5.21
CA ILE A 97 3.53 -12.44 6.41
C ILE A 97 2.31 -12.64 7.32
N ALA A 98 1.10 -12.51 6.77
CA ALA A 98 -0.13 -12.72 7.53
C ALA A 98 -0.18 -14.12 8.15
N ASP A 99 0.06 -15.17 7.35
CA ASP A 99 0.04 -16.58 7.78
C ASP A 99 1.10 -16.88 8.83
N SER A 100 2.33 -16.35 8.67
CA SER A 100 3.42 -16.62 9.62
C SER A 100 3.16 -15.96 10.99
N VAL A 101 2.66 -14.74 10.99
CA VAL A 101 2.30 -14.02 12.22
C VAL A 101 1.14 -14.73 12.92
N GLU A 102 0.06 -15.02 12.20
CA GLU A 102 -1.08 -15.76 12.74
C GLU A 102 -0.64 -17.10 13.36
N THR A 103 0.18 -17.86 12.65
CA THR A 103 0.65 -19.19 13.09
C THR A 103 1.40 -19.10 14.40
N VAL A 104 2.38 -18.21 14.53
CA VAL A 104 3.21 -18.08 15.73
C VAL A 104 2.40 -17.56 16.91
N ILE A 105 1.60 -16.52 16.68
CA ILE A 105 0.84 -15.88 17.75
C ILE A 105 -0.26 -16.81 18.30
N SER A 106 -0.95 -17.55 17.44
CA SER A 106 -1.97 -18.51 17.82
C SER A 106 -1.38 -19.69 18.57
N ALA A 107 -0.26 -20.26 18.10
CA ALA A 107 0.38 -21.42 18.73
C ALA A 107 0.91 -21.11 20.14
N HIS A 108 1.35 -19.89 20.41
CA HIS A 108 1.99 -19.50 21.67
C HIS A 108 1.10 -18.65 22.59
N TRP A 109 -0.15 -18.40 22.21
CA TRP A 109 -1.17 -17.78 23.08
C TRP A 109 -0.80 -16.41 23.66
N PHE A 110 -0.19 -15.53 22.87
CA PHE A 110 0.15 -14.18 23.30
C PHE A 110 -1.09 -13.35 23.69
N ASP A 111 -0.94 -12.42 24.64
CA ASP A 111 -2.00 -11.56 25.15
C ASP A 111 -2.20 -10.29 24.28
N GLY A 112 -1.17 -9.88 23.58
CA GLY A 112 -1.18 -8.74 22.67
C GLY A 112 0.07 -8.71 21.82
N MET A 113 0.10 -7.82 20.81
CA MET A 113 1.27 -7.68 19.94
C MET A 113 1.55 -6.23 19.54
N VAL A 114 2.86 -5.91 19.42
CA VAL A 114 3.36 -4.71 18.74
C VAL A 114 3.88 -5.13 17.37
N CYS A 115 3.34 -4.56 16.30
CA CYS A 115 3.78 -4.79 14.94
C CYS A 115 4.73 -3.67 14.50
N ILE A 116 5.91 -4.03 13.98
CA ILE A 116 6.94 -3.10 13.50
C ILE A 116 7.16 -3.30 12.00
N PRO A 117 6.25 -2.84 11.13
CA PRO A 117 6.42 -2.85 9.68
C PRO A 117 7.06 -1.56 9.18
N ASN A 118 7.33 -1.49 7.87
CA ASN A 118 7.61 -0.21 7.21
C ASN A 118 7.32 -0.20 5.70
N CYS A 119 7.54 -1.29 4.97
CA CYS A 119 7.41 -1.35 3.51
C CYS A 119 6.07 -1.89 3.01
N ASP A 120 5.90 -1.82 1.72
CA ASP A 120 4.69 -1.90 0.91
C ASP A 120 3.74 -3.06 1.26
N LYS A 121 4.24 -4.29 1.34
CA LYS A 121 3.41 -5.50 1.57
C LYS A 121 3.49 -5.98 3.01
N ILE A 122 4.51 -5.53 3.74
CA ILE A 122 4.75 -5.91 5.12
C ILE A 122 3.71 -5.26 6.04
N THR A 123 3.47 -3.96 5.86
CA THR A 123 2.47 -3.23 6.64
C THR A 123 1.07 -3.85 6.49
N PRO A 124 0.51 -4.03 5.29
CA PRO A 124 -0.81 -4.66 5.15
C PRO A 124 -0.82 -6.13 5.54
N GLY A 125 0.27 -6.90 5.33
CA GLY A 125 0.35 -8.29 5.76
C GLY A 125 0.23 -8.45 7.28
N MET A 126 0.90 -7.60 8.05
CA MET A 126 0.74 -7.57 9.51
C MET A 126 -0.66 -7.08 9.93
N MET A 127 -1.26 -6.13 9.20
CA MET A 127 -2.64 -5.68 9.47
C MET A 127 -3.65 -6.80 9.23
N MET A 128 -3.50 -7.60 8.16
CA MET A 128 -4.33 -8.78 7.91
C MET A 128 -4.22 -9.78 9.08
N ALA A 129 -3.00 -10.09 9.54
CA ALA A 129 -2.79 -10.95 10.71
C ALA A 129 -3.47 -10.39 11.98
N ALA A 130 -3.38 -9.07 12.21
CA ALA A 130 -4.03 -8.43 13.35
C ALA A 130 -5.56 -8.59 13.31
N MET A 131 -6.16 -8.47 12.12
CA MET A 131 -7.61 -8.70 11.95
C MET A 131 -7.98 -10.16 12.22
N ARG A 132 -7.21 -11.14 11.71
CA ARG A 132 -7.44 -12.58 11.94
C ARG A 132 -7.37 -12.94 13.41
N LEU A 133 -6.30 -12.51 14.08
CA LEU A 133 -6.01 -12.82 15.49
C LEU A 133 -6.96 -12.11 16.46
N ASN A 134 -7.34 -10.89 16.16
CA ASN A 134 -8.21 -10.03 16.97
C ASN A 134 -7.82 -10.00 18.46
N ILE A 135 -6.54 -9.79 18.74
CA ILE A 135 -5.99 -9.53 20.08
C ILE A 135 -5.50 -8.08 20.16
N PRO A 136 -5.39 -7.46 21.33
CA PRO A 136 -4.86 -6.11 21.46
C PRO A 136 -3.57 -5.91 20.67
N THR A 137 -3.57 -4.95 19.74
CA THR A 137 -2.48 -4.75 18.78
C THR A 137 -2.27 -3.28 18.50
N ILE A 138 -1.01 -2.88 18.36
CA ILE A 138 -0.61 -1.54 17.93
C ILE A 138 0.46 -1.61 16.84
N PHE A 139 0.40 -0.68 15.89
CA PHE A 139 1.37 -0.56 14.80
C PHE A 139 2.34 0.58 15.06
N VAL A 140 3.61 0.31 14.76
CA VAL A 140 4.72 1.26 14.87
C VAL A 140 5.58 1.14 13.64
N SER A 141 5.40 1.99 12.64
CA SER A 141 6.21 1.93 11.42
C SER A 141 7.65 2.38 11.66
N GLY A 142 8.56 1.90 10.81
CA GLY A 142 9.96 2.31 10.84
C GLY A 142 10.20 3.78 10.49
N GLY A 143 9.23 4.43 9.88
CA GLY A 143 9.31 5.81 9.43
C GLY A 143 9.90 5.97 8.02
N PRO A 144 9.58 7.09 7.33
CA PRO A 144 10.09 7.40 6.01
C PRO A 144 11.56 7.84 6.05
N MET A 145 12.27 7.62 4.93
CA MET A 145 13.59 8.21 4.74
C MET A 145 13.49 9.70 4.41
N LYS A 146 14.58 10.42 4.59
CA LYS A 146 14.73 11.79 4.12
C LYS A 146 14.81 11.82 2.60
N ALA A 147 14.31 12.89 1.96
CA ALA A 147 14.50 13.11 0.54
C ALA A 147 15.99 13.28 0.21
N GLY A 148 16.42 12.78 -0.94
CA GLY A 148 17.73 13.07 -1.49
C GLY A 148 17.85 14.51 -1.96
N VAL A 149 19.08 15.02 -2.06
CA VAL A 149 19.34 16.36 -2.59
C VAL A 149 20.54 16.29 -3.52
N THR A 150 20.36 16.69 -4.78
CA THR A 150 21.43 16.79 -5.77
C THR A 150 22.35 17.98 -5.48
N SER A 151 23.50 18.04 -6.14
CA SER A 151 24.50 19.10 -5.97
C SER A 151 23.97 20.51 -6.28
N ASP A 152 22.96 20.61 -7.15
CA ASP A 152 22.27 21.87 -7.47
C ASP A 152 21.10 22.20 -6.51
N GLY A 153 20.92 21.41 -5.45
CA GLY A 153 19.92 21.62 -4.40
C GLY A 153 18.53 21.10 -4.70
N LYS A 154 18.34 20.34 -5.77
CA LYS A 154 17.04 19.75 -6.12
C LYS A 154 16.73 18.55 -5.23
N LYS A 155 15.53 18.50 -4.63
CA LYS A 155 15.05 17.31 -3.92
C LYS A 155 14.74 16.18 -4.90
N ILE A 156 15.17 14.97 -4.56
CA ILE A 156 14.99 13.75 -5.36
C ILE A 156 14.57 12.57 -4.47
N SER A 157 14.05 11.54 -5.12
CA SER A 157 13.67 10.27 -4.48
C SER A 157 14.04 9.10 -5.39
N LEU A 158 13.76 7.87 -4.98
CA LEU A 158 13.96 6.67 -5.80
C LEU A 158 13.29 6.80 -7.18
N SER A 159 12.10 7.43 -7.28
CA SER A 159 11.45 7.65 -8.56
C SER A 159 12.28 8.52 -9.52
N SER A 160 13.02 9.48 -8.98
CA SER A 160 13.93 10.32 -9.78
C SER A 160 15.09 9.50 -10.35
N VAL A 161 15.55 8.46 -9.64
CA VAL A 161 16.59 7.53 -10.14
C VAL A 161 16.05 6.70 -11.30
N PHE A 162 14.82 6.15 -11.17
CA PHE A 162 14.16 5.43 -12.27
C PHE A 162 13.92 6.30 -13.50
N GLU A 163 13.49 7.55 -13.31
CA GLU A 163 13.35 8.54 -14.39
C GLU A 163 14.72 8.87 -15.02
N GLY A 164 15.79 8.93 -14.19
CA GLY A 164 17.15 9.13 -14.60
C GLY A 164 17.68 8.03 -15.54
N VAL A 165 17.34 6.77 -15.28
CA VAL A 165 17.67 5.66 -16.17
C VAL A 165 17.04 5.89 -17.55
N GLY A 166 15.77 6.28 -17.63
CA GLY A 166 15.12 6.61 -18.89
C GLY A 166 15.75 7.83 -19.59
N ALA A 167 16.10 8.85 -18.84
CA ALA A 167 16.77 10.04 -19.37
C ALA A 167 18.18 9.72 -19.93
N TYR A 168 18.93 8.86 -19.26
CA TYR A 168 20.23 8.36 -19.74
C TYR A 168 20.09 7.57 -21.03
N GLN A 169 19.15 6.63 -21.10
CA GLN A 169 18.85 5.88 -22.32
C GLN A 169 18.45 6.77 -23.50
N ALA A 170 17.76 7.87 -23.22
CA ALA A 170 17.38 8.87 -24.21
C ALA A 170 18.49 9.89 -24.53
N GLY A 171 19.67 9.77 -23.94
CA GLY A 171 20.80 10.69 -24.14
C GLY A 171 20.57 12.11 -23.58
N LYS A 172 19.63 12.28 -22.64
CA LYS A 172 19.30 13.58 -22.02
C LYS A 172 20.22 13.92 -20.85
N ILE A 173 20.78 12.92 -20.19
CA ILE A 173 21.82 13.06 -19.16
C ILE A 173 22.98 12.12 -19.49
N ASP A 174 24.16 12.44 -19.01
CA ASP A 174 25.35 11.61 -19.14
C ASP A 174 25.49 10.63 -17.95
N GLU A 175 26.54 9.80 -17.98
CA GLU A 175 26.82 8.84 -16.92
C GLU A 175 27.05 9.51 -15.55
N LYS A 176 27.63 10.70 -15.51
CA LYS A 176 27.83 11.45 -14.27
C LYS A 176 26.52 11.92 -13.66
N GLY A 177 25.59 12.39 -14.49
CA GLY A 177 24.27 12.76 -14.04
C GLY A 177 23.49 11.58 -13.48
N LEU A 178 23.61 10.39 -14.10
CA LEU A 178 22.99 9.16 -13.57
C LEU A 178 23.63 8.73 -12.24
N GLN A 179 24.96 8.76 -12.13
CA GLN A 179 25.68 8.45 -10.90
C GLN A 179 25.32 9.39 -9.75
N GLU A 180 25.11 10.68 -10.03
CA GLU A 180 24.65 11.64 -9.02
C GLU A 180 23.27 11.25 -8.48
N LEU A 181 22.31 10.91 -9.35
CA LEU A 181 20.99 10.45 -8.93
C LEU A 181 21.07 9.16 -8.11
N GLU A 182 21.88 8.19 -8.52
CA GLU A 182 22.12 6.94 -7.79
C GLU A 182 22.68 7.20 -6.39
N GLN A 183 23.68 8.08 -6.29
CA GLN A 183 24.36 8.37 -5.03
C GLN A 183 23.46 9.08 -4.01
N TYR A 184 22.61 9.97 -4.45
CA TYR A 184 21.82 10.84 -3.56
C TYR A 184 20.34 10.49 -3.47
N GLY A 185 19.82 9.58 -4.32
CA GLY A 185 18.38 9.27 -4.39
C GLY A 185 17.78 8.66 -3.13
N CYS A 186 18.59 7.90 -2.36
CA CYS A 186 18.15 7.22 -1.12
C CYS A 186 19.20 7.47 0.00
N PRO A 187 19.20 8.64 0.66
CA PRO A 187 20.33 9.07 1.51
C PRO A 187 20.32 8.47 2.92
N THR A 188 19.19 7.92 3.40
CA THR A 188 19.04 7.41 4.78
C THR A 188 18.29 6.09 4.81
N CYS A 189 18.28 5.43 5.98
CA CYS A 189 17.31 4.37 6.22
C CYS A 189 15.89 4.96 6.28
N GLY A 190 14.88 4.11 6.13
CA GLY A 190 13.48 4.48 6.12
C GLY A 190 12.75 3.95 4.88
N SER A 191 11.41 4.00 4.88
CA SER A 191 10.60 3.79 3.68
C SER A 191 10.82 4.92 2.67
N CYS A 192 10.27 4.83 1.47
CA CYS A 192 10.44 5.85 0.43
C CYS A 192 10.15 7.27 0.94
N SER A 193 10.82 8.29 0.39
CA SER A 193 10.59 9.69 0.80
C SER A 193 9.32 10.33 0.18
N GLY A 194 8.72 9.71 -0.87
CA GLY A 194 7.48 10.18 -1.51
C GLY A 194 6.23 9.47 -0.99
N MET A 195 5.06 9.87 -1.51
CA MET A 195 3.76 9.25 -1.22
C MET A 195 3.55 8.03 -2.13
N PHE A 196 4.39 7.03 -1.95
CA PHE A 196 4.28 5.71 -2.58
C PHE A 196 3.53 4.75 -1.63
N THR A 197 3.44 3.47 -1.98
CA THR A 197 2.62 2.50 -1.25
C THR A 197 3.01 2.37 0.22
N ALA A 198 4.31 2.29 0.54
CA ALA A 198 4.80 2.16 1.92
C ALA A 198 4.29 3.30 2.82
N ASN A 199 4.54 4.55 2.41
CA ASN A 199 4.11 5.71 3.18
C ASN A 199 2.60 5.90 3.17
N SER A 200 1.92 5.59 2.06
CA SER A 200 0.45 5.58 2.04
C SER A 200 -0.10 4.64 3.12
N MET A 201 0.35 3.38 3.18
CA MET A 201 -0.12 2.43 4.19
C MET A 201 0.26 2.82 5.61
N ASN A 202 1.46 3.40 5.83
CA ASN A 202 1.88 3.89 7.15
C ASN A 202 1.05 5.10 7.61
N CYS A 203 0.63 5.98 6.70
CA CYS A 203 -0.30 7.08 6.97
C CYS A 203 -1.73 6.54 7.22
N LEU A 204 -2.18 5.58 6.41
CA LEU A 204 -3.50 4.96 6.57
C LEU A 204 -3.62 4.22 7.92
N ALA A 205 -2.52 3.70 8.48
CA ALA A 205 -2.53 3.11 9.83
C ALA A 205 -3.03 4.10 10.91
N GLU A 206 -2.75 5.40 10.75
CA GLU A 206 -3.29 6.44 11.66
C GLU A 206 -4.79 6.65 11.44
N ALA A 207 -5.24 6.76 10.19
CA ALA A 207 -6.65 7.00 9.86
C ALA A 207 -7.54 5.79 10.16
N LEU A 208 -7.01 4.56 9.98
CA LEU A 208 -7.65 3.32 10.44
C LEU A 208 -7.73 3.23 11.97
N GLY A 209 -6.97 4.04 12.70
CA GLY A 209 -6.90 4.01 14.15
C GLY A 209 -5.97 2.94 14.71
N LEU A 210 -5.16 2.25 13.91
CA LEU A 210 -4.26 1.17 14.34
C LEU A 210 -2.88 1.65 14.82
N ALA A 211 -2.54 2.92 14.60
CA ALA A 211 -1.30 3.55 15.03
C ALA A 211 -1.58 4.89 15.71
N LEU A 212 -0.67 5.31 16.58
CA LEU A 212 -0.73 6.64 17.19
C LEU A 212 -0.42 7.74 16.15
N PRO A 213 -0.93 8.97 16.36
CA PRO A 213 -0.59 10.13 15.53
C PRO A 213 0.93 10.35 15.41
N GLY A 214 1.40 10.53 14.17
CA GLY A 214 2.82 10.69 13.83
C GLY A 214 3.47 9.43 13.25
N ASN A 215 2.75 8.32 13.18
CA ASN A 215 3.26 7.05 12.67
C ASN A 215 3.77 7.15 11.22
N GLY A 216 3.00 7.79 10.34
CA GLY A 216 3.29 7.81 8.91
C GLY A 216 4.33 8.84 8.48
N THR A 217 4.61 9.88 9.29
CA THR A 217 5.37 11.05 8.82
C THR A 217 6.63 11.40 9.59
N ILE A 218 6.77 11.00 10.86
CA ILE A 218 8.04 11.21 11.58
C ILE A 218 9.14 10.41 10.86
N LEU A 219 10.23 11.06 10.48
CA LEU A 219 11.31 10.40 9.73
C LEU A 219 11.97 9.27 10.55
N ALA A 220 12.49 8.25 9.86
CA ALA A 220 13.18 7.12 10.49
C ALA A 220 14.39 7.57 11.33
N ILE A 221 15.10 8.60 10.87
CA ILE A 221 16.30 9.14 11.51
C ILE A 221 16.03 10.25 12.53
N ASP A 222 14.78 10.71 12.65
CA ASP A 222 14.41 11.75 13.60
C ASP A 222 14.52 11.21 15.04
N PRO A 223 15.16 11.92 15.98
CA PRO A 223 15.20 11.53 17.39
C PRO A 223 13.82 11.27 17.99
N ALA A 224 12.79 12.02 17.57
CA ALA A 224 11.41 11.83 18.01
C ALA A 224 10.82 10.47 17.63
N ARG A 225 11.36 9.80 16.61
CA ARG A 225 10.92 8.46 16.19
C ARG A 225 11.15 7.42 17.28
N LYS A 226 12.29 7.44 17.96
CA LYS A 226 12.60 6.48 19.04
C LYS A 226 11.65 6.67 20.24
N GLU A 227 11.35 7.90 20.58
CA GLU A 227 10.37 8.21 21.65
C GLU A 227 8.95 7.79 21.22
N PHE A 228 8.59 8.01 19.97
CA PHE A 228 7.34 7.53 19.40
C PHE A 228 7.21 6.01 19.50
N VAL A 229 8.27 5.26 19.16
CA VAL A 229 8.33 3.79 19.27
C VAL A 229 8.10 3.35 20.72
N ARG A 230 8.79 3.97 21.69
CA ARG A 230 8.64 3.69 23.13
C ARG A 230 7.21 3.92 23.61
N ARG A 231 6.67 5.09 23.32
CA ARG A 231 5.30 5.46 23.71
C ARG A 231 4.24 4.54 23.11
N SER A 232 4.41 4.15 21.84
CA SER A 232 3.48 3.23 21.18
C SER A 232 3.51 1.84 21.81
N ALA A 233 4.71 1.35 22.20
CA ALA A 233 4.82 0.07 22.89
C ALA A 233 4.16 0.09 24.27
N GLN A 234 4.29 1.18 25.02
CA GLN A 234 3.62 1.35 26.30
C GLN A 234 2.10 1.42 26.15
N GLN A 235 1.60 2.04 25.08
CA GLN A 235 0.17 2.14 24.79
C GLN A 235 -0.49 0.77 24.60
N LEU A 236 0.23 -0.25 24.16
CA LEU A 236 -0.31 -1.60 24.04
C LEU A 236 -0.82 -2.12 25.39
N MET A 237 -0.15 -1.79 26.51
CA MET A 237 -0.57 -2.24 27.84
C MET A 237 -1.93 -1.67 28.22
N TYR A 238 -2.21 -0.42 27.83
CA TYR A 238 -3.53 0.19 27.96
C TYR A 238 -4.59 -0.59 27.15
N LEU A 239 -4.27 -0.97 25.89
CA LEU A 239 -5.21 -1.74 25.06
C LEU A 239 -5.53 -3.12 25.66
N ILE A 240 -4.54 -3.78 26.28
CA ILE A 240 -4.73 -5.06 26.97
C ILE A 240 -5.62 -4.90 28.19
N GLU A 241 -5.38 -3.86 29.00
CA GLU A 241 -6.16 -3.58 30.21
C GLU A 241 -7.64 -3.30 29.89
N HIS A 242 -7.90 -2.59 28.78
CA HIS A 242 -9.25 -2.21 28.36
C HIS A 242 -9.87 -3.19 27.34
N ASP A 243 -9.20 -4.29 27.01
CA ASP A 243 -9.62 -5.31 26.03
C ASP A 243 -9.98 -4.72 24.64
N ILE A 244 -9.28 -3.65 24.24
CA ILE A 244 -9.47 -3.01 22.92
C ILE A 244 -8.72 -3.79 21.85
N LYS A 245 -9.44 -4.28 20.85
CA LYS A 245 -8.94 -5.17 19.80
C LYS A 245 -9.03 -4.54 18.41
N PRO A 246 -8.27 -5.05 17.43
CA PRO A 246 -8.27 -4.52 16.07
C PRO A 246 -9.65 -4.42 15.41
N ARG A 247 -10.54 -5.39 15.62
CA ARG A 247 -11.90 -5.36 15.03
C ARG A 247 -12.85 -4.41 15.74
N ASP A 248 -12.53 -3.95 16.96
CA ASP A 248 -13.27 -2.87 17.63
C ASP A 248 -12.93 -1.51 17.00
N ILE A 249 -11.73 -1.40 16.43
CA ILE A 249 -11.18 -0.18 15.82
C ILE A 249 -11.47 -0.15 14.32
N VAL A 250 -11.11 -1.22 13.60
CA VAL A 250 -11.29 -1.31 12.14
C VAL A 250 -12.74 -1.71 11.85
N THR A 251 -13.55 -0.71 11.62
CA THR A 251 -14.96 -0.77 11.22
C THR A 251 -15.12 -0.16 9.83
N GLU A 252 -16.31 -0.23 9.23
CA GLU A 252 -16.61 0.48 7.97
C GLU A 252 -16.26 1.97 8.06
N LYS A 253 -16.55 2.61 9.21
CA LYS A 253 -16.19 4.02 9.48
C LYS A 253 -14.67 4.26 9.42
N ALA A 254 -13.89 3.35 9.99
CA ALA A 254 -12.44 3.45 9.97
C ALA A 254 -11.87 3.26 8.56
N ILE A 255 -12.47 2.36 7.77
CA ILE A 255 -12.11 2.15 6.35
C ILE A 255 -12.47 3.40 5.53
N ASP A 256 -13.63 3.98 5.73
CA ASP A 256 -14.03 5.26 5.13
C ASP A 256 -13.02 6.38 5.45
N ASN A 257 -12.59 6.49 6.72
CA ASN A 257 -11.58 7.46 7.15
C ASN A 257 -10.22 7.22 6.49
N ALA A 258 -9.83 5.95 6.32
CA ALA A 258 -8.60 5.61 5.62
C ALA A 258 -8.66 6.03 4.15
N PHE A 259 -9.76 5.71 3.44
CA PHE A 259 -9.95 6.17 2.07
C PHE A 259 -10.08 7.71 1.98
N ALA A 260 -10.69 8.37 2.97
CA ALA A 260 -10.76 9.83 3.01
C ALA A 260 -9.34 10.45 3.08
N LEU A 261 -8.47 9.92 3.94
CA LEU A 261 -7.06 10.35 3.99
C LEU A 261 -6.35 10.06 2.66
N ASP A 262 -6.54 8.89 2.09
CA ASP A 262 -5.93 8.48 0.82
C ASP A 262 -6.34 9.40 -0.33
N MET A 263 -7.63 9.77 -0.40
CA MET A 263 -8.16 10.75 -1.36
C MET A 263 -7.55 12.13 -1.18
N ALA A 264 -7.38 12.57 0.06
CA ALA A 264 -6.82 13.88 0.37
C ALA A 264 -5.32 14.00 0.05
N LEU A 265 -4.57 12.89 0.17
CA LEU A 265 -3.14 12.82 -0.11
C LEU A 265 -2.81 12.41 -1.56
N GLY A 266 -3.79 11.90 -2.31
CA GLY A 266 -3.54 11.29 -3.62
C GLY A 266 -2.56 10.11 -3.51
N GLY A 267 -2.86 9.16 -2.64
CA GLY A 267 -2.01 8.02 -2.34
C GLY A 267 -1.82 7.04 -3.49
N SER A 268 -1.25 5.87 -3.20
CA SER A 268 -1.00 4.82 -4.18
C SER A 268 -2.29 4.04 -4.50
N THR A 269 -2.50 3.64 -5.75
CA THR A 269 -3.60 2.74 -6.13
C THR A 269 -3.53 1.39 -5.40
N ASN A 270 -2.34 0.98 -4.95
CA ASN A 270 -2.14 -0.24 -4.16
C ASN A 270 -2.86 -0.21 -2.80
N THR A 271 -3.15 0.97 -2.25
CA THR A 271 -3.90 1.11 -0.99
C THR A 271 -5.29 0.51 -1.09
N VAL A 272 -5.94 0.63 -2.26
CA VAL A 272 -7.24 -0.01 -2.52
C VAL A 272 -7.14 -1.51 -2.33
N LEU A 273 -6.17 -2.15 -3.00
CA LEU A 273 -5.94 -3.59 -2.90
C LEU A 273 -5.69 -4.04 -1.45
N HIS A 274 -4.87 -3.28 -0.72
CA HIS A 274 -4.48 -3.65 0.65
C HIS A 274 -5.59 -3.38 1.66
N THR A 275 -6.30 -2.27 1.53
CA THR A 275 -7.42 -1.93 2.44
C THR A 275 -8.58 -2.90 2.27
N LEU A 276 -8.87 -3.34 1.04
CA LEU A 276 -9.87 -4.40 0.79
C LEU A 276 -9.46 -5.74 1.41
N ALA A 277 -8.18 -6.10 1.35
CA ALA A 277 -7.67 -7.31 2.00
C ALA A 277 -7.81 -7.22 3.54
N ILE A 278 -7.49 -6.08 4.14
CA ILE A 278 -7.66 -5.84 5.57
C ILE A 278 -9.13 -5.88 5.97
N ALA A 279 -10.02 -5.27 5.18
CA ALA A 279 -11.46 -5.30 5.39
C ALA A 279 -12.00 -6.74 5.38
N ASN A 280 -11.57 -7.54 4.40
CA ASN A 280 -11.96 -8.95 4.31
C ASN A 280 -11.54 -9.74 5.57
N GLU A 281 -10.30 -9.57 6.04
CA GLU A 281 -9.82 -10.23 7.26
C GLU A 281 -10.54 -9.74 8.54
N ALA A 282 -11.06 -8.52 8.52
CA ALA A 282 -11.91 -8.00 9.58
C ALA A 282 -13.36 -8.51 9.50
N GLY A 283 -13.73 -9.21 8.43
CA GLY A 283 -15.10 -9.67 8.16
C GLY A 283 -16.01 -8.55 7.63
N ILE A 284 -15.44 -7.50 7.06
CA ILE A 284 -16.17 -6.34 6.50
C ILE A 284 -16.23 -6.48 4.98
N HIS A 285 -17.44 -6.49 4.44
CA HIS A 285 -17.66 -6.37 3.01
C HIS A 285 -17.67 -4.89 2.62
N TYR A 286 -16.67 -4.47 1.84
CA TYR A 286 -16.52 -3.07 1.40
C TYR A 286 -16.50 -3.00 -0.13
N PRO A 287 -17.64 -2.70 -0.80
CA PRO A 287 -17.75 -2.59 -2.25
C PRO A 287 -16.87 -1.47 -2.82
N LEU A 288 -16.35 -1.66 -4.04
CA LEU A 288 -15.53 -0.65 -4.70
C LEU A 288 -16.28 0.67 -4.98
N GLU A 289 -17.60 0.62 -5.11
CA GLU A 289 -18.46 1.78 -5.27
C GLU A 289 -18.34 2.76 -4.11
N CYS A 290 -18.18 2.26 -2.87
CA CYS A 290 -17.99 3.08 -1.67
C CYS A 290 -16.75 3.97 -1.79
N ILE A 291 -15.69 3.51 -2.46
CA ILE A 291 -14.49 4.31 -2.73
C ILE A 291 -14.85 5.54 -3.57
N ASN A 292 -15.73 5.38 -4.56
CA ASN A 292 -16.21 6.48 -5.37
C ASN A 292 -17.07 7.47 -4.59
N GLU A 293 -17.84 6.98 -3.62
CA GLU A 293 -18.63 7.84 -2.72
C GLU A 293 -17.71 8.68 -1.83
N VAL A 294 -16.65 8.07 -1.27
CA VAL A 294 -15.64 8.80 -0.50
C VAL A 294 -14.93 9.82 -1.40
N ALA A 295 -14.49 9.42 -2.59
CA ALA A 295 -13.82 10.33 -3.53
C ALA A 295 -14.68 11.54 -3.92
N ALA A 296 -16.01 11.38 -4.00
CA ALA A 296 -16.91 12.47 -4.35
C ALA A 296 -17.06 13.54 -3.25
N ARG A 297 -16.91 13.17 -1.97
CA ARG A 297 -17.10 14.08 -0.82
C ARG A 297 -15.79 14.63 -0.27
N VAL A 298 -14.66 13.98 -0.54
CA VAL A 298 -13.33 14.33 0.00
C VAL A 298 -12.49 15.04 -1.05
N PRO A 299 -12.03 16.27 -0.79
CA PRO A 299 -11.17 17.00 -1.72
C PRO A 299 -9.70 16.53 -1.64
N HIS A 300 -8.94 16.76 -2.71
CA HIS A 300 -7.50 16.52 -2.77
C HIS A 300 -6.74 17.71 -2.18
N LEU A 301 -6.13 17.55 -1.00
CA LEU A 301 -5.53 18.64 -0.22
C LEU A 301 -4.00 18.71 -0.30
N ALA A 302 -3.31 17.58 -0.54
CA ALA A 302 -1.85 17.55 -0.55
C ALA A 302 -1.32 16.78 -1.76
N LYS A 303 -0.39 17.39 -2.49
CA LYS A 303 0.35 16.75 -3.59
C LYS A 303 1.78 16.51 -3.15
N LEU A 304 2.17 15.25 -3.11
CA LEU A 304 3.52 14.83 -2.75
C LEU A 304 4.18 14.10 -3.93
N ALA A 305 5.49 13.92 -3.89
CA ALA A 305 6.20 13.13 -4.91
C ALA A 305 5.52 11.75 -5.11
N PRO A 306 5.27 11.32 -6.37
CA PRO A 306 5.77 11.85 -7.64
C PRO A 306 4.90 12.96 -8.26
N ALA A 307 3.77 13.36 -7.66
CA ALA A 307 2.84 14.35 -8.22
C ALA A 307 3.32 15.81 -8.03
N SER A 308 4.30 16.04 -7.18
CA SER A 308 4.97 17.33 -6.94
C SER A 308 6.40 17.12 -6.45
N ASP A 309 7.12 18.21 -6.17
CA ASP A 309 8.47 18.19 -5.58
C ASP A 309 8.44 18.14 -4.03
N MET A 310 7.25 18.11 -3.41
CA MET A 310 7.08 17.95 -1.97
C MET A 310 7.22 16.48 -1.57
N HIS A 311 7.84 16.22 -0.42
CA HIS A 311 8.09 14.88 0.12
C HIS A 311 7.37 14.66 1.47
N ILE A 312 7.49 13.47 2.04
CA ILE A 312 6.87 13.16 3.35
C ILE A 312 7.42 14.05 4.47
N GLU A 313 8.70 14.44 4.41
CA GLU A 313 9.28 15.39 5.37
C GLU A 313 8.54 16.75 5.36
N ASP A 314 8.18 17.25 4.16
CA ASP A 314 7.43 18.51 4.03
C ASP A 314 6.02 18.36 4.62
N LEU A 315 5.38 17.21 4.41
CA LEU A 315 4.09 16.90 5.03
C LEU A 315 4.19 16.86 6.55
N HIS A 316 5.25 16.24 7.10
CA HIS A 316 5.50 16.20 8.53
C HIS A 316 5.62 17.60 9.13
N GLU A 317 6.45 18.44 8.52
CA GLU A 317 6.65 19.84 8.95
C GLU A 317 5.36 20.67 8.86
N ALA A 318 4.52 20.39 7.87
CA ALA A 318 3.21 21.03 7.69
C ALA A 318 2.15 20.59 8.73
N GLY A 319 2.46 19.61 9.59
CA GLY A 319 1.58 19.12 10.64
C GLY A 319 1.21 17.64 10.51
N GLY A 320 1.68 16.96 9.47
CA GLY A 320 1.52 15.51 9.28
C GLY A 320 0.09 15.08 8.97
N VAL A 321 -0.16 13.78 9.12
CA VAL A 321 -1.47 13.16 8.88
C VAL A 321 -2.57 13.80 9.72
N SER A 322 -2.29 14.10 10.99
CA SER A 322 -3.28 14.69 11.90
C SER A 322 -3.76 16.07 11.41
N ALA A 323 -2.88 16.89 10.83
CA ALA A 323 -3.26 18.18 10.27
C ALA A 323 -4.12 18.03 8.99
N VAL A 324 -3.84 17.03 8.14
CA VAL A 324 -4.69 16.72 6.98
C VAL A 324 -6.08 16.29 7.43
N LEU A 325 -6.17 15.37 8.39
CA LEU A 325 -7.45 14.91 8.94
C LEU A 325 -8.21 16.03 9.65
N HIS A 326 -7.50 16.90 10.39
CA HIS A 326 -8.12 18.08 11.00
C HIS A 326 -8.67 19.03 9.93
N GLU A 327 -7.91 19.29 8.86
CA GLU A 327 -8.37 20.14 7.77
C GLU A 327 -9.62 19.57 7.07
N LEU A 328 -9.63 18.25 6.82
CA LEU A 328 -10.81 17.53 6.29
C LEU A 328 -12.02 17.65 7.21
N SER A 329 -11.83 17.57 8.53
CA SER A 329 -12.93 17.61 9.51
C SER A 329 -13.72 18.92 9.49
N LYS A 330 -13.19 20.00 8.89
CA LYS A 330 -13.88 21.28 8.72
C LYS A 330 -15.03 21.21 7.71
N LYS A 331 -15.04 20.19 6.85
CA LYS A 331 -16.14 19.91 5.91
C LYS A 331 -16.96 18.74 6.43
N GLU A 332 -18.22 18.97 6.75
CA GLU A 332 -19.13 17.95 7.24
C GLU A 332 -19.22 16.74 6.27
N GLY A 333 -19.30 15.54 6.81
CA GLY A 333 -19.44 14.30 6.04
C GLY A 333 -18.16 13.76 5.42
N THR A 334 -17.00 14.41 5.60
CA THR A 334 -15.71 13.90 5.07
C THR A 334 -15.14 12.79 5.92
N LEU A 335 -15.32 12.81 7.24
CA LEU A 335 -14.76 11.89 8.22
C LEU A 335 -15.79 11.41 9.23
N HIS A 336 -15.59 10.20 9.74
CA HIS A 336 -16.26 9.64 10.91
C HIS A 336 -15.42 9.93 12.15
N LEU A 337 -15.67 11.06 12.82
CA LEU A 337 -14.88 11.54 13.95
C LEU A 337 -15.05 10.71 15.23
N ASP A 338 -16.12 9.93 15.32
CA ASP A 338 -16.44 9.04 16.44
C ASP A 338 -15.73 7.67 16.36
N ALA A 339 -14.95 7.40 15.31
CA ALA A 339 -14.22 6.15 15.15
C ALA A 339 -13.16 5.99 16.26
N LEU A 340 -13.17 4.82 16.93
CA LEU A 340 -12.22 4.46 17.98
C LEU A 340 -10.81 4.26 17.41
N THR A 341 -9.79 4.60 18.20
CA THR A 341 -8.40 4.37 17.83
C THR A 341 -7.60 3.70 18.95
N VAL A 342 -6.38 3.22 18.65
CA VAL A 342 -5.45 2.64 19.63
C VAL A 342 -5.04 3.59 20.74
N SER A 343 -5.28 4.89 20.62
CA SER A 343 -5.04 5.84 21.70
C SER A 343 -6.04 5.70 22.86
N GLY A 344 -7.11 4.93 22.66
CA GLY A 344 -8.27 4.85 23.55
C GLY A 344 -9.24 6.03 23.39
N LYS A 345 -8.96 6.93 22.45
CA LYS A 345 -9.78 8.09 22.07
C LYS A 345 -10.34 7.92 20.68
N THR A 346 -11.33 8.74 20.35
CA THR A 346 -11.86 8.83 18.99
C THR A 346 -10.89 9.53 18.04
N LEU A 347 -11.10 9.37 16.74
CA LEU A 347 -10.33 10.10 15.73
C LEU A 347 -10.46 11.61 15.92
N GLY A 348 -11.68 12.11 16.18
CA GLY A 348 -11.95 13.52 16.40
C GLY A 348 -11.17 14.09 17.59
N GLU A 349 -11.09 13.34 18.69
CA GLU A 349 -10.29 13.76 19.87
C GLU A 349 -8.79 13.78 19.58
N ASN A 350 -8.29 12.85 18.75
CA ASN A 350 -6.87 12.80 18.40
C ASN A 350 -6.43 13.95 17.49
N ILE A 351 -7.31 14.40 16.59
CA ILE A 351 -6.98 15.47 15.63
C ILE A 351 -7.39 16.87 16.13
N ALA A 352 -8.07 16.97 17.26
CA ALA A 352 -8.51 18.26 17.82
C ALA A 352 -7.31 19.19 18.01
N GLY A 353 -7.35 20.38 17.39
CA GLY A 353 -6.29 21.38 17.45
C GLY A 353 -5.03 21.09 16.62
N CYS A 354 -5.03 20.05 15.78
CA CYS A 354 -3.93 19.76 14.87
C CYS A 354 -3.98 20.63 13.62
N GLU A 355 -3.64 21.90 13.74
CA GLU A 355 -3.72 22.87 12.66
C GLU A 355 -2.63 22.65 11.59
N VAL A 356 -2.96 23.03 10.34
CA VAL A 356 -2.00 23.09 9.24
C VAL A 356 -1.00 24.22 9.49
N LYS A 357 0.30 23.90 9.46
CA LYS A 357 1.39 24.85 9.65
C LYS A 357 1.91 25.44 8.33
N ASN A 358 1.67 24.76 7.21
CA ASN A 358 2.08 25.22 5.88
C ASN A 358 1.01 24.88 4.83
N TYR A 359 0.28 25.90 4.38
CA TYR A 359 -0.78 25.77 3.37
C TYR A 359 -0.29 25.62 1.93
N GLU A 360 1.01 25.70 1.69
CA GLU A 360 1.58 25.33 0.39
C GLU A 360 1.68 23.82 0.22
N VAL A 361 1.89 23.09 1.33
CA VAL A 361 1.97 21.63 1.37
C VAL A 361 0.59 21.00 1.54
N ILE A 362 -0.18 21.45 2.53
CA ILE A 362 -1.55 21.02 2.81
C ILE A 362 -2.50 22.17 2.47
N ARG A 363 -3.21 22.08 1.35
CA ARG A 363 -4.16 23.11 0.93
C ARG A 363 -5.32 23.24 1.91
N PRO A 364 -5.83 24.46 2.14
CA PRO A 364 -7.02 24.63 2.94
C PRO A 364 -8.25 24.03 2.24
N ILE A 365 -9.23 23.61 3.03
CA ILE A 365 -10.43 22.90 2.58
C ILE A 365 -11.25 23.68 1.56
N ASP A 366 -11.19 25.01 1.61
CA ASP A 366 -11.89 25.94 0.71
C ASP A 366 -11.14 26.21 -0.60
N ARG A 367 -9.87 25.76 -0.72
CA ARG A 367 -9.03 25.94 -1.92
C ARG A 367 -8.19 24.68 -2.21
N PRO A 368 -8.83 23.52 -2.39
CA PRO A 368 -8.13 22.25 -2.63
C PRO A 368 -7.47 22.23 -4.02
N TYR A 369 -6.63 21.24 -4.28
CA TYR A 369 -6.15 20.95 -5.65
C TYR A 369 -7.25 20.43 -6.56
N SER A 370 -8.23 19.71 -5.99
CA SER A 370 -9.44 19.21 -6.65
C SER A 370 -10.53 19.07 -5.60
N GLU A 371 -11.77 19.35 -5.97
CA GLU A 371 -12.96 19.14 -5.13
C GLU A 371 -13.25 17.65 -4.89
N THR A 372 -12.69 16.77 -5.70
CA THR A 372 -12.80 15.32 -5.60
C THR A 372 -11.45 14.69 -5.31
N GLY A 373 -11.48 13.50 -4.73
CA GLY A 373 -10.30 12.75 -4.31
C GLY A 373 -9.33 12.38 -5.43
N GLY A 374 -8.10 12.07 -5.04
CA GLY A 374 -7.00 11.74 -5.95
C GLY A 374 -7.05 10.33 -6.57
N LEU A 375 -8.05 9.51 -6.22
CA LEU A 375 -8.27 8.17 -6.77
C LEU A 375 -9.71 8.02 -7.26
N ALA A 376 -9.94 7.16 -8.26
CA ALA A 376 -11.28 6.78 -8.71
C ALA A 376 -11.34 5.33 -9.15
N VAL A 377 -12.53 4.75 -9.05
CA VAL A 377 -12.87 3.43 -9.60
C VAL A 377 -13.68 3.62 -10.87
N LEU A 378 -13.25 2.99 -11.96
CA LEU A 378 -13.95 2.98 -13.24
C LEU A 378 -14.67 1.65 -13.40
N PHE A 379 -15.91 1.68 -13.90
CA PHE A 379 -16.71 0.51 -14.22
C PHE A 379 -17.10 0.54 -15.69
N GLY A 380 -17.48 -0.61 -16.25
CA GLY A 380 -17.93 -0.70 -17.64
C GLY A 380 -17.80 -2.12 -18.17
N ASN A 381 -18.12 -2.29 -19.45
CA ASN A 381 -18.07 -3.63 -20.05
C ASN A 381 -16.65 -4.20 -20.16
N LEU A 382 -15.59 -3.37 -20.06
CA LEU A 382 -14.20 -3.81 -20.00
C LEU A 382 -13.76 -4.17 -18.58
N ALA A 383 -14.35 -3.56 -17.55
CA ALA A 383 -14.04 -3.78 -16.14
C ALA A 383 -15.33 -3.85 -15.32
N PRO A 384 -16.15 -4.90 -15.44
CA PRO A 384 -17.42 -5.00 -14.73
C PRO A 384 -17.27 -5.03 -13.22
N ASP A 385 -16.16 -5.57 -12.69
CA ASP A 385 -15.84 -5.59 -11.27
C ASP A 385 -14.91 -4.43 -10.86
N GLY A 386 -14.70 -3.46 -11.75
CA GLY A 386 -13.95 -2.24 -11.50
C GLY A 386 -12.50 -2.25 -11.97
N ALA A 387 -11.98 -1.03 -12.13
CA ALA A 387 -10.58 -0.73 -12.41
C ALA A 387 -10.18 0.55 -11.66
N ILE A 388 -8.91 0.69 -11.25
CA ILE A 388 -8.46 1.79 -10.41
C ILE A 388 -7.58 2.75 -11.20
N ILE A 389 -7.81 4.06 -11.00
CA ILE A 389 -6.99 5.12 -11.57
C ILE A 389 -6.60 6.15 -10.50
N LYS A 390 -5.35 6.62 -10.56
CA LYS A 390 -4.87 7.77 -9.78
C LYS A 390 -5.18 9.07 -10.53
N THR A 391 -6.31 9.69 -10.22
CA THR A 391 -6.74 10.94 -10.87
C THR A 391 -5.82 12.11 -10.55
N GLY A 392 -5.23 12.13 -9.36
CA GLY A 392 -4.25 13.13 -8.94
C GLY A 392 -2.93 13.11 -9.73
N GLY A 393 -2.65 12.02 -10.46
CA GLY A 393 -1.47 11.86 -11.31
C GLY A 393 -1.69 12.19 -12.80
N ILE A 394 -2.92 12.53 -13.21
CA ILE A 394 -3.25 12.84 -14.60
C ILE A 394 -2.70 14.19 -14.99
N GLN A 395 -1.85 14.21 -16.01
CA GLN A 395 -1.30 15.44 -16.57
C GLN A 395 -2.21 16.04 -17.64
N GLY A 396 -2.20 17.37 -17.81
CA GLY A 396 -2.92 18.06 -18.89
C GLY A 396 -4.45 18.12 -18.74
N GLY A 397 -5.01 17.76 -17.57
CA GLY A 397 -6.45 17.86 -17.31
C GLY A 397 -7.31 16.94 -18.20
N ILE A 398 -6.76 15.81 -18.62
CA ILE A 398 -7.47 14.84 -19.46
C ILE A 398 -8.59 14.20 -18.65
N THR A 399 -9.84 14.41 -19.08
CA THR A 399 -11.03 13.81 -18.44
C THR A 399 -11.63 12.68 -19.28
N ARG A 400 -11.26 12.59 -20.56
CA ARG A 400 -11.72 11.55 -21.48
C ARG A 400 -10.61 11.20 -22.46
N HIS A 401 -10.48 9.90 -22.76
CA HIS A 401 -9.61 9.40 -23.81
C HIS A 401 -10.33 8.27 -24.56
N GLU A 402 -10.18 8.26 -25.89
CA GLU A 402 -10.70 7.18 -26.70
C GLU A 402 -9.77 6.89 -27.87
N GLY A 403 -9.70 5.64 -28.27
CA GLY A 403 -8.86 5.24 -29.38
C GLY A 403 -8.73 3.75 -29.57
N PRO A 404 -7.98 3.33 -30.62
CA PRO A 404 -7.78 1.92 -30.90
C PRO A 404 -6.85 1.27 -29.88
N ALA A 405 -7.21 0.05 -29.47
CA ALA A 405 -6.40 -0.77 -28.60
C ALA A 405 -5.14 -1.27 -29.31
N ILE A 406 -4.04 -1.31 -28.56
CA ILE A 406 -2.86 -2.10 -28.89
C ILE A 406 -2.57 -3.04 -27.72
N VAL A 407 -2.60 -4.34 -27.95
CA VAL A 407 -2.66 -5.38 -26.92
C VAL A 407 -1.33 -6.12 -26.83
N PHE A 408 -0.88 -6.32 -25.57
CA PHE A 408 0.31 -7.11 -25.22
C PHE A 408 -0.05 -8.10 -24.10
N ASP A 409 0.46 -9.34 -24.22
CA ASP A 409 0.16 -10.41 -23.27
C ASP A 409 1.16 -10.49 -22.09
N SER A 410 2.08 -9.54 -22.03
CA SER A 410 3.02 -9.36 -20.90
C SER A 410 3.61 -7.95 -20.87
N GLN A 411 4.22 -7.60 -19.72
CA GLN A 411 4.98 -6.37 -19.60
C GLN A 411 6.17 -6.33 -20.56
N GLU A 412 6.85 -7.46 -20.74
CA GLU A 412 8.02 -7.59 -21.60
C GLU A 412 7.66 -7.29 -23.06
N GLU A 413 6.58 -7.89 -23.58
CA GLU A 413 6.07 -7.61 -24.93
C GLU A 413 5.68 -6.13 -25.10
N ALA A 414 5.06 -5.54 -24.06
CA ALA A 414 4.70 -4.13 -24.10
C ALA A 414 5.94 -3.23 -24.21
N LEU A 415 7.00 -3.50 -23.43
CA LEU A 415 8.25 -2.74 -23.49
C LEU A 415 8.91 -2.83 -24.87
N GLU A 416 8.98 -4.03 -25.44
CA GLU A 416 9.50 -4.24 -26.80
C GLU A 416 8.65 -3.51 -27.86
N GLY A 417 7.32 -3.61 -27.73
CA GLY A 417 6.39 -2.95 -28.66
C GLY A 417 6.45 -1.43 -28.60
N ILE A 418 6.59 -0.86 -27.41
CA ILE A 418 6.74 0.58 -27.21
C ILE A 418 8.10 1.04 -27.81
N ALA A 419 9.19 0.33 -27.50
CA ALA A 419 10.53 0.65 -28.03
C ALA A 419 10.58 0.58 -29.55
N ALA A 420 9.88 -0.41 -30.15
CA ALA A 420 9.76 -0.56 -31.60
C ALA A 420 8.85 0.48 -32.28
N GLY A 421 8.28 1.43 -31.54
CA GLY A 421 7.41 2.47 -32.08
C GLY A 421 6.02 1.99 -32.52
N LYS A 422 5.57 0.81 -32.05
CA LYS A 422 4.22 0.31 -32.37
C LYS A 422 3.13 1.16 -31.73
N VAL A 423 3.42 1.80 -30.60
CA VAL A 423 2.50 2.68 -29.89
C VAL A 423 2.56 4.08 -30.47
N GLN A 424 1.40 4.60 -30.89
CA GLN A 424 1.23 5.89 -31.56
C GLN A 424 0.32 6.79 -30.72
N PRO A 425 0.37 8.14 -30.91
CA PRO A 425 -0.60 9.05 -30.30
C PRO A 425 -2.05 8.63 -30.55
N GLY A 426 -2.88 8.63 -29.52
CA GLY A 426 -4.29 8.24 -29.58
C GLY A 426 -4.53 6.75 -29.26
N HIS A 427 -3.51 5.92 -29.19
CA HIS A 427 -3.69 4.51 -28.81
C HIS A 427 -4.07 4.33 -27.34
N VAL A 428 -4.77 3.22 -27.07
CA VAL A 428 -4.97 2.66 -25.74
C VAL A 428 -4.14 1.38 -25.64
N VAL A 429 -3.08 1.41 -24.85
CA VAL A 429 -2.20 0.26 -24.61
C VAL A 429 -2.85 -0.65 -23.58
N ILE A 430 -3.02 -1.93 -23.92
CA ILE A 430 -3.53 -2.95 -23.01
C ILE A 430 -2.40 -3.94 -22.70
N ILE A 431 -2.10 -4.09 -21.40
CA ILE A 431 -1.15 -5.09 -20.89
C ILE A 431 -1.95 -6.06 -20.03
N ARG A 432 -2.08 -7.30 -20.47
CA ARG A 432 -2.92 -8.29 -19.81
C ARG A 432 -2.14 -9.51 -19.33
N TYR A 433 -2.78 -10.38 -18.55
CA TYR A 433 -2.16 -11.52 -17.86
C TYR A 433 -1.06 -11.13 -16.89
N GLU A 434 -1.19 -9.95 -16.28
CA GLU A 434 -0.32 -9.44 -15.23
C GLU A 434 -1.08 -9.23 -13.89
N GLY A 435 -2.30 -9.76 -13.81
CA GLY A 435 -3.12 -9.74 -12.59
C GLY A 435 -2.61 -10.65 -11.46
N PRO A 436 -3.35 -10.74 -10.34
CA PRO A 436 -3.00 -11.58 -9.21
C PRO A 436 -2.69 -13.03 -9.60
N LYS A 437 -3.52 -13.62 -10.46
CA LYS A 437 -3.39 -15.00 -10.94
C LYS A 437 -2.49 -15.10 -12.16
N GLY A 438 -2.69 -14.23 -13.13
CA GLY A 438 -2.02 -14.28 -14.45
C GLY A 438 -0.56 -13.89 -14.39
N GLY A 439 -0.20 -12.93 -13.55
CA GLY A 439 1.16 -12.45 -13.35
C GLY A 439 2.19 -13.51 -12.99
N PRO A 440 2.03 -14.47 -12.04
CA PRO A 440 1.26 -14.32 -10.82
C PRO A 440 1.86 -13.29 -9.87
N GLY A 441 1.08 -12.91 -8.85
CA GLY A 441 1.53 -11.95 -7.86
C GLY A 441 1.41 -10.49 -8.31
N MET A 442 0.72 -10.23 -9.43
CA MET A 442 0.38 -8.87 -9.88
C MET A 442 1.62 -7.94 -9.87
N PRO A 443 2.68 -8.25 -10.67
CA PRO A 443 3.92 -7.51 -10.62
C PRO A 443 3.68 -6.03 -10.88
N GLU A 444 4.35 -5.20 -10.10
CA GLU A 444 4.23 -3.74 -10.21
C GLU A 444 5.01 -3.23 -11.42
N MET A 445 4.34 -2.53 -12.31
CA MET A 445 4.93 -2.04 -13.55
C MET A 445 5.23 -0.54 -13.46
N LEU A 446 6.50 -0.16 -13.66
CA LEU A 446 6.94 1.22 -13.80
C LEU A 446 7.52 1.49 -15.19
N ALA A 447 8.24 0.54 -15.75
CA ALA A 447 8.96 0.71 -17.01
C ALA A 447 8.05 1.10 -18.20
N PRO A 448 6.88 0.46 -18.44
CA PRO A 448 5.99 0.85 -19.55
C PRO A 448 5.51 2.30 -19.44
N THR A 449 5.12 2.74 -18.23
CA THR A 449 4.65 4.11 -18.00
C THR A 449 5.77 5.12 -18.19
N SER A 450 6.96 4.85 -17.66
CA SER A 450 8.14 5.70 -17.82
C SER A 450 8.60 5.82 -19.27
N GLN A 451 8.55 4.71 -20.02
CA GLN A 451 8.93 4.69 -21.43
C GLN A 451 7.95 5.53 -22.29
N ILE A 452 6.63 5.39 -22.07
CA ILE A 452 5.60 6.21 -22.73
C ILE A 452 5.81 7.70 -22.46
N VAL A 453 6.08 8.06 -21.21
CA VAL A 453 6.36 9.46 -20.83
C VAL A 453 7.68 9.95 -21.46
N GLY A 454 8.73 9.13 -21.43
CA GLY A 454 10.04 9.42 -22.03
C GLY A 454 9.97 9.69 -23.55
N MET A 455 9.06 9.00 -24.25
CA MET A 455 8.78 9.21 -25.68
C MET A 455 7.89 10.43 -25.97
N GLY A 456 7.44 11.17 -24.96
CA GLY A 456 6.54 12.32 -25.12
C GLY A 456 5.08 11.94 -25.42
N LEU A 457 4.68 10.71 -25.12
CA LEU A 457 3.35 10.17 -25.34
C LEU A 457 2.45 10.20 -24.09
N GLY A 458 2.96 10.63 -22.92
CA GLY A 458 2.29 10.54 -21.63
C GLY A 458 0.91 11.22 -21.52
N THR A 459 0.63 12.22 -22.39
CA THR A 459 -0.67 12.88 -22.48
C THR A 459 -1.48 12.46 -23.72
N LYS A 460 -0.98 11.52 -24.51
CA LYS A 460 -1.55 11.15 -25.81
C LYS A 460 -1.95 9.67 -25.89
N VAL A 461 -1.60 8.90 -24.89
CA VAL A 461 -1.80 7.44 -24.82
C VAL A 461 -2.35 7.11 -23.44
N ALA A 462 -3.31 6.18 -23.39
CA ALA A 462 -3.76 5.55 -22.15
C ALA A 462 -3.13 4.16 -22.00
N LEU A 463 -2.86 3.74 -20.74
CA LEU A 463 -2.44 2.39 -20.42
C LEU A 463 -3.49 1.73 -19.53
N ILE A 464 -3.86 0.50 -19.88
CA ILE A 464 -4.83 -0.32 -19.14
C ILE A 464 -4.18 -1.67 -18.84
N THR A 465 -4.36 -2.18 -17.62
CA THR A 465 -3.85 -3.50 -17.22
C THR A 465 -4.73 -4.17 -16.18
N ASP A 466 -4.79 -5.50 -16.22
CA ASP A 466 -5.28 -6.32 -15.11
C ASP A 466 -4.24 -6.49 -13.98
N GLY A 467 -3.00 -6.10 -14.25
CA GLY A 467 -1.94 -5.91 -13.25
C GLY A 467 -2.06 -4.58 -12.52
N ARG A 468 -0.93 -4.04 -12.08
CA ARG A 468 -0.85 -2.75 -11.39
C ARG A 468 0.35 -1.93 -11.86
N PHE A 469 0.19 -0.63 -11.80
CA PHE A 469 1.29 0.30 -12.02
C PHE A 469 1.89 0.74 -10.69
N SER A 470 3.18 1.07 -10.71
CA SER A 470 3.88 1.65 -9.57
C SER A 470 3.19 2.94 -9.09
N GLY A 471 3.22 3.20 -7.79
CA GLY A 471 2.80 4.48 -7.22
C GLY A 471 3.54 5.69 -7.80
N ALA A 472 4.70 5.47 -8.44
CA ALA A 472 5.49 6.47 -9.16
C ALA A 472 5.00 6.74 -10.59
N SER A 473 4.02 6.00 -11.12
CA SER A 473 3.50 6.15 -12.49
C SER A 473 2.78 7.49 -12.67
N ARG A 474 2.95 8.07 -13.87
CA ARG A 474 2.30 9.30 -14.32
C ARG A 474 1.49 9.05 -15.58
N GLY A 475 0.55 9.94 -15.89
CA GLY A 475 -0.32 9.86 -17.07
C GLY A 475 -1.61 9.06 -16.83
N LEU A 476 -2.28 8.71 -17.92
CA LEU A 476 -3.56 7.98 -17.88
C LEU A 476 -3.29 6.48 -17.75
N SER A 477 -3.03 6.03 -16.52
CA SER A 477 -2.68 4.63 -16.20
C SER A 477 -3.78 4.02 -15.32
N ILE A 478 -4.48 3.01 -15.87
CA ILE A 478 -5.62 2.33 -15.25
C ILE A 478 -5.18 0.89 -14.97
N GLY A 479 -5.16 0.53 -13.70
CA GLY A 479 -4.79 -0.82 -13.25
C GLY A 479 -5.93 -1.54 -12.58
N HIS A 480 -5.63 -2.76 -12.09
CA HIS A 480 -6.57 -3.59 -11.33
C HIS A 480 -7.84 -3.94 -12.10
N VAL A 481 -7.79 -3.95 -13.45
CA VAL A 481 -8.96 -4.32 -14.26
C VAL A 481 -9.46 -5.69 -13.82
N SER A 482 -10.71 -5.74 -13.41
CA SER A 482 -11.34 -6.93 -12.85
C SER A 482 -12.66 -7.24 -13.55
N PRO A 483 -12.93 -8.53 -13.82
CA PRO A 483 -12.05 -9.70 -13.63
C PRO A 483 -10.80 -9.67 -14.54
N GLU A 484 -9.68 -10.27 -14.05
CA GLU A 484 -8.43 -10.33 -14.81
C GLU A 484 -8.50 -11.27 -16.03
N ALA A 485 -7.62 -11.10 -17.00
CA ALA A 485 -7.58 -11.92 -18.21
C ALA A 485 -7.39 -13.43 -17.92
N ALA A 486 -6.60 -13.78 -16.90
CA ALA A 486 -6.38 -15.17 -16.50
C ALA A 486 -7.63 -15.86 -15.92
N GLU A 487 -8.64 -15.11 -15.53
CA GLU A 487 -9.95 -15.60 -15.10
C GLU A 487 -11.01 -15.54 -16.22
N GLY A 488 -10.61 -15.17 -17.43
CA GLY A 488 -11.54 -14.99 -18.57
C GLY A 488 -12.34 -13.69 -18.47
N GLY A 489 -11.81 -12.68 -17.77
CA GLY A 489 -12.38 -11.34 -17.76
C GLY A 489 -12.39 -10.68 -19.14
N PRO A 490 -13.22 -9.64 -19.35
CA PRO A 490 -13.39 -8.99 -20.67
C PRO A 490 -12.07 -8.56 -21.33
N ILE A 491 -11.09 -8.12 -20.54
CA ILE A 491 -9.77 -7.70 -21.04
C ILE A 491 -9.04 -8.82 -21.81
N ALA A 492 -9.37 -10.11 -21.55
CA ALA A 492 -8.80 -11.25 -22.27
C ALA A 492 -9.22 -11.29 -23.74
N PHE A 493 -10.35 -10.69 -24.11
CA PHE A 493 -10.97 -10.78 -25.42
C PHE A 493 -10.73 -9.56 -26.29
N VAL A 494 -10.08 -8.52 -25.76
CA VAL A 494 -9.74 -7.32 -26.54
C VAL A 494 -8.68 -7.68 -27.59
N GLU A 495 -8.87 -7.20 -28.82
CA GLU A 495 -7.93 -7.36 -29.91
C GLU A 495 -7.39 -6.01 -30.39
N ASN A 496 -6.26 -6.05 -31.14
CA ASN A 496 -5.68 -4.85 -31.72
C ASN A 496 -6.68 -4.15 -32.64
N GLY A 497 -6.86 -2.84 -32.44
CA GLY A 497 -7.78 -2.01 -33.21
C GLY A 497 -9.17 -1.88 -32.61
N ASP A 498 -9.53 -2.61 -31.56
CA ASP A 498 -10.79 -2.41 -30.85
C ASP A 498 -10.87 -1.00 -30.26
N HIS A 499 -12.04 -0.39 -30.39
CA HIS A 499 -12.22 0.99 -29.90
C HIS A 499 -12.52 1.00 -28.40
N ILE A 500 -11.62 1.60 -27.62
CA ILE A 500 -11.75 1.76 -26.17
C ILE A 500 -12.16 3.19 -25.85
N VAL A 501 -13.08 3.34 -24.89
CA VAL A 501 -13.52 4.64 -24.37
C VAL A 501 -13.32 4.68 -22.87
N ILE A 502 -12.60 5.71 -22.39
CA ILE A 502 -12.33 5.98 -20.97
C ILE A 502 -12.92 7.35 -20.65
N ASP A 503 -13.83 7.43 -19.71
CA ASP A 503 -14.43 8.67 -19.22
C ASP A 503 -14.25 8.79 -17.71
N ILE A 504 -13.33 9.66 -17.29
CA ILE A 504 -12.96 9.84 -15.86
C ILE A 504 -14.10 10.51 -15.09
N VAL A 505 -14.82 11.42 -15.73
CA VAL A 505 -15.93 12.15 -15.09
C VAL A 505 -17.11 11.22 -14.83
N LYS A 506 -17.45 10.40 -15.84
CA LYS A 506 -18.52 9.40 -15.73
C LYS A 506 -18.07 8.15 -14.97
N ARG A 507 -16.77 8.01 -14.73
CA ARG A 507 -16.15 6.82 -14.12
C ARG A 507 -16.44 5.54 -14.91
N THR A 508 -16.29 5.61 -16.25
CA THR A 508 -16.55 4.46 -17.12
C THR A 508 -15.33 4.08 -17.96
N ILE A 509 -15.27 2.77 -18.28
CA ILE A 509 -14.26 2.18 -19.14
C ILE A 509 -14.92 1.09 -20.00
N ASP A 510 -14.99 1.33 -21.31
CA ASP A 510 -15.76 0.49 -22.22
C ASP A 510 -14.97 0.13 -23.46
N VAL A 511 -15.25 -1.06 -24.00
CA VAL A 511 -14.81 -1.52 -25.33
C VAL A 511 -16.01 -1.62 -26.26
N HIS A 512 -15.85 -1.09 -27.45
CA HIS A 512 -16.88 -1.11 -28.50
C HIS A 512 -16.54 -2.18 -29.55
N VAL A 513 -17.13 -3.37 -29.38
CA VAL A 513 -17.05 -4.51 -30.28
C VAL A 513 -18.47 -5.04 -30.50
N PRO A 514 -18.87 -5.42 -31.73
CA PRO A 514 -20.17 -6.05 -31.98
C PRO A 514 -20.36 -7.30 -31.12
N GLU A 515 -21.55 -7.47 -30.54
CA GLU A 515 -21.87 -8.59 -29.63
C GLU A 515 -21.57 -9.97 -30.22
N GLU A 516 -21.88 -10.16 -31.50
CA GLU A 516 -21.61 -11.42 -32.20
C GLU A 516 -20.11 -11.74 -32.23
N GLU A 517 -19.26 -10.75 -32.52
CA GLU A 517 -17.80 -10.91 -32.54
C GLU A 517 -17.28 -11.14 -31.11
N TRP A 518 -17.83 -10.44 -30.12
CA TRP A 518 -17.45 -10.59 -28.71
C TRP A 518 -17.72 -12.02 -28.21
N GLU A 519 -18.91 -12.55 -28.44
CA GLU A 519 -19.25 -13.92 -28.06
C GLU A 519 -18.41 -14.97 -28.81
N LYS A 520 -18.10 -14.74 -30.08
CA LYS A 520 -17.19 -15.60 -30.82
C LYS A 520 -15.79 -15.64 -30.20
N ARG A 521 -15.24 -14.51 -29.77
CA ARG A 521 -13.94 -14.44 -29.08
C ARG A 521 -13.97 -15.19 -27.77
N LYS A 522 -15.02 -15.04 -26.95
CA LYS A 522 -15.22 -15.80 -25.72
C LYS A 522 -15.24 -17.31 -25.97
N MET A 523 -16.00 -17.77 -26.99
CA MET A 523 -16.07 -19.20 -27.33
C MET A 523 -14.72 -19.77 -27.81
N ASN A 524 -13.89 -18.96 -28.46
CA ASN A 524 -12.58 -19.37 -28.95
C ASN A 524 -11.46 -19.29 -27.90
N TRP A 525 -11.73 -18.69 -26.73
CA TRP A 525 -10.73 -18.58 -25.70
C TRP A 525 -10.41 -19.95 -25.08
N LYS A 526 -9.12 -20.31 -25.14
CA LYS A 526 -8.64 -21.63 -24.69
C LYS A 526 -8.31 -21.71 -23.19
N GLY A 527 -8.63 -20.64 -22.44
CA GLY A 527 -8.24 -20.53 -21.05
C GLY A 527 -6.82 -20.00 -20.87
N PHE A 528 -6.45 -19.79 -19.62
CA PHE A 528 -5.13 -19.29 -19.24
C PHE A 528 -4.18 -20.45 -18.90
N GLU A 529 -2.98 -20.47 -19.50
CA GLU A 529 -1.91 -21.36 -19.10
C GLU A 529 -1.00 -20.67 -18.07
N PRO A 530 -0.84 -21.22 -16.84
CA PRO A 530 -0.03 -20.59 -15.79
C PRO A 530 1.43 -20.37 -16.22
N LYS A 531 1.92 -19.14 -16.07
CA LYS A 531 3.31 -18.76 -16.37
C LYS A 531 4.31 -19.47 -15.42
N VAL A 532 3.89 -19.79 -14.19
CA VAL A 532 4.70 -20.48 -13.18
C VAL A 532 3.98 -21.76 -12.74
N LYS A 533 4.66 -22.90 -12.87
CA LYS A 533 4.07 -24.24 -12.66
C LYS A 533 4.48 -24.91 -11.34
N THR A 534 5.45 -24.33 -10.60
CA THR A 534 6.01 -24.92 -9.38
C THR A 534 6.23 -23.88 -8.28
N GLY A 535 6.46 -24.36 -7.06
CA GLY A 535 6.81 -23.50 -5.92
C GLY A 535 5.65 -22.69 -5.37
N TYR A 536 5.99 -21.61 -4.65
CA TYR A 536 5.01 -20.78 -3.96
C TYR A 536 4.09 -20.05 -4.92
N LEU A 537 4.62 -19.44 -5.97
CA LEU A 537 3.83 -18.68 -6.94
C LEU A 537 2.79 -19.55 -7.67
N ALA A 538 3.09 -20.83 -7.93
CA ALA A 538 2.11 -21.75 -8.52
C ALA A 538 0.94 -22.07 -7.56
N ARG A 539 1.20 -22.14 -6.25
CA ARG A 539 0.14 -22.28 -5.23
C ARG A 539 -0.67 -21.01 -5.10
N TYR A 540 0.01 -19.87 -5.04
CA TYR A 540 -0.62 -18.55 -4.98
C TYR A 540 -1.57 -18.33 -6.16
N SER A 541 -1.11 -18.53 -7.38
CA SER A 541 -1.91 -18.35 -8.61
C SER A 541 -3.20 -19.19 -8.63
N LYS A 542 -3.20 -20.36 -7.96
CA LYS A 542 -4.40 -21.22 -7.88
C LYS A 542 -5.43 -20.73 -6.88
N LEU A 543 -4.99 -20.05 -5.82
CA LEU A 543 -5.82 -19.72 -4.65
C LEU A 543 -6.19 -18.24 -4.58
N VAL A 544 -5.44 -17.37 -5.27
CA VAL A 544 -5.67 -15.92 -5.19
C VAL A 544 -6.98 -15.51 -5.87
N THR A 545 -7.65 -14.52 -5.26
CA THR A 545 -8.85 -13.87 -5.80
C THR A 545 -8.49 -12.70 -6.71
N SER A 546 -9.49 -12.10 -7.35
CA SER A 546 -9.34 -10.91 -8.17
C SER A 546 -8.87 -9.68 -7.37
N ALA A 547 -8.31 -8.70 -8.06
CA ALA A 547 -7.89 -7.43 -7.47
C ALA A 547 -9.06 -6.65 -6.86
N SER A 548 -10.27 -6.75 -7.43
CA SER A 548 -11.50 -6.13 -6.89
C SER A 548 -11.88 -6.59 -5.48
N THR A 549 -11.35 -7.72 -5.04
CA THR A 549 -11.56 -8.28 -3.70
C THR A 549 -10.30 -8.25 -2.83
N GLY A 550 -9.27 -7.47 -3.25
CA GLY A 550 -8.04 -7.33 -2.50
C GLY A 550 -6.93 -8.31 -2.87
N GLY A 551 -7.13 -9.20 -3.87
CA GLY A 551 -6.13 -10.20 -4.28
C GLY A 551 -5.69 -11.09 -3.11
N ILE A 552 -6.64 -11.62 -2.35
CA ILE A 552 -6.44 -12.46 -1.17
C ILE A 552 -6.46 -13.94 -1.51
N MET A 553 -5.97 -14.79 -0.61
CA MET A 553 -6.07 -16.24 -0.78
C MET A 553 -7.49 -16.73 -0.48
N LYS A 554 -8.04 -17.58 -1.35
CA LYS A 554 -9.31 -18.27 -1.11
C LYS A 554 -9.15 -19.26 0.06
N ILE A 555 -10.16 -19.31 0.91
CA ILE A 555 -10.31 -20.31 1.97
C ILE A 555 -11.02 -21.53 1.40
#